data_c7873964d62f41298cd2a4429f1acf1a
#
_entry.id   c7873964d62f41298cd2a4429f1acf1a
#
_cell.length_a   1.000
_cell.length_b   1.000
_cell.length_c   1.000
_cell.angle_alpha   90.00
_cell.angle_beta   90.00
_cell.angle_gamma   90.00
#
_symmetry.space_group_name_H-M   'P 1'
#
loop_
_entity.id
_entity.type
_entity.pdbx_description
1 polymer ?
#
loop_
_entity_poly.entity_id
_entity_poly.type
_entity_poly.pdbx_seq_one_letter_code
_entity_poly.pdbx_strand_id
1 'polypeptide(L)'
;MSATSKPVSYGWAIVGAMLFVQTVSSGLGFYNMSVYMAEFADLLALPLSRLSFAVSLFFIVGGAAGMFVASLLDRFEVRWIMVVGALISAAALAAVGQAESLWQIYVLFSLFGLGSTGVSLVVATTLVTRWFPGPNRAVALSIASTGLSLGGVLVTPATAYMFNTWGVPQTMPWLGLAFAGLIIPVALWVVRMPDAPVVGSADLPAGEWTYRAAIRTRFFIMLAIGYVFCLGAQVGGIAHLYNRVDELAGFQSAASAVQALTLCSIMGRFAGGWLVMRLPIRSFAVVNLFVQMTGLLTIGLAGSAEIALLGAAVFGVSVGNLLMIQPLWLAEAFPGSVYPRVFALANACAVAGVSMGPFVLGLAYDNANYSVAYSVAMAVSVLALIFIVLAGKRPQPVGELV
;
A
#
# COMPACT_ATOMS: atom_id res chain seq x y z
N MET A 1 -21.54 -33.58 -19.55
CA MET A 1 -21.66 -32.11 -19.81
C MET A 1 -20.25 -31.56 -19.71
N SER A 2 -19.64 -31.16 -20.82
CA SER A 2 -18.25 -30.68 -20.87
C SER A 2 -18.20 -29.32 -20.18
N ALA A 3 -17.44 -29.22 -19.10
CA ALA A 3 -17.09 -27.95 -18.47
C ALA A 3 -16.24 -27.16 -19.50
N THR A 4 -16.85 -26.19 -20.15
CA THR A 4 -16.14 -25.25 -21.02
C THR A 4 -15.21 -24.42 -20.14
N SER A 5 -13.93 -24.79 -20.11
CA SER A 5 -12.88 -23.96 -19.51
C SER A 5 -12.98 -22.57 -20.13
N LYS A 6 -13.25 -21.55 -19.31
CA LYS A 6 -13.30 -20.17 -19.81
C LYS A 6 -11.95 -19.82 -20.45
N PRO A 7 -11.95 -19.23 -21.65
CA PRO A 7 -10.74 -18.99 -22.38
C PRO A 7 -9.78 -18.05 -21.62
N VAL A 8 -8.47 -18.18 -21.86
CA VAL A 8 -7.40 -17.32 -21.31
C VAL A 8 -7.69 -15.83 -21.48
N SER A 9 -8.47 -15.46 -22.51
CA SER A 9 -8.99 -14.12 -22.74
C SER A 9 -9.79 -13.55 -21.54
N TYR A 10 -10.55 -14.38 -20.82
CA TYR A 10 -11.30 -13.93 -19.64
C TYR A 10 -10.38 -13.64 -18.47
N GLY A 11 -9.26 -14.33 -18.34
CA GLY A 11 -8.23 -14.01 -17.34
C GLY A 11 -7.71 -12.58 -17.48
N TRP A 12 -7.51 -12.10 -18.72
CA TRP A 12 -7.09 -10.72 -18.96
C TRP A 12 -8.19 -9.69 -18.63
N ALA A 13 -9.46 -10.05 -18.79
CA ALA A 13 -10.57 -9.21 -18.32
C ALA A 13 -10.55 -9.08 -16.78
N ILE A 14 -10.22 -10.16 -16.06
CA ILE A 14 -10.01 -10.12 -14.59
C ILE A 14 -8.82 -9.21 -14.23
N VAL A 15 -7.72 -9.27 -14.99
CA VAL A 15 -6.56 -8.37 -14.75
C VAL A 15 -6.96 -6.90 -14.93
N GLY A 16 -7.69 -6.58 -15.99
CA GLY A 16 -8.23 -5.24 -16.23
C GLY A 16 -9.20 -4.78 -15.14
N ALA A 17 -10.08 -5.69 -14.69
CA ALA A 17 -10.99 -5.44 -13.57
C ALA A 17 -10.23 -5.15 -12.27
N MET A 18 -9.19 -5.92 -11.95
CA MET A 18 -8.39 -5.70 -10.75
C MET A 18 -7.54 -4.42 -10.84
N LEU A 19 -6.99 -4.10 -11.99
CA LEU A 19 -6.35 -2.81 -12.22
C LEU A 19 -7.31 -1.65 -11.93
N PHE A 20 -8.54 -1.71 -12.44
CA PHE A 20 -9.55 -0.68 -12.21
C PHE A 20 -9.97 -0.61 -10.73
N VAL A 21 -10.28 -1.74 -10.10
CA VAL A 21 -10.66 -1.80 -8.68
C VAL A 21 -9.52 -1.26 -7.79
N GLN A 22 -8.27 -1.63 -8.08
CA GLN A 22 -7.12 -1.11 -7.34
C GLN A 22 -6.93 0.40 -7.55
N THR A 23 -7.22 0.93 -8.75
CA THR A 23 -7.18 2.37 -9.02
C THR A 23 -8.19 3.13 -8.15
N VAL A 24 -9.44 2.67 -8.10
CA VAL A 24 -10.48 3.30 -7.30
C VAL A 24 -10.19 3.15 -5.79
N SER A 25 -9.90 1.93 -5.36
CA SER A 25 -9.68 1.62 -3.94
C SER A 25 -8.44 2.32 -3.37
N SER A 26 -7.31 2.33 -4.08
CA SER A 26 -6.10 3.01 -3.60
C SER A 26 -6.20 4.53 -3.70
N GLY A 27 -6.85 5.04 -4.73
CA GLY A 27 -7.08 6.48 -4.88
C GLY A 27 -7.94 7.01 -3.74
N LEU A 28 -9.14 6.48 -3.56
CA LEU A 28 -10.07 6.91 -2.52
C LEU A 28 -9.65 6.49 -1.10
N GLY A 29 -8.88 5.41 -0.97
CA GLY A 29 -8.42 4.90 0.33
C GLY A 29 -7.02 5.38 0.70
N PHE A 30 -6.00 4.93 -0.02
CA PHE A 30 -4.60 5.10 0.39
C PHE A 30 -4.09 6.53 0.15
N TYR A 31 -4.19 7.04 -1.07
CA TYR A 31 -3.62 8.35 -1.42
C TYR A 31 -4.46 9.52 -0.94
N ASN A 32 -5.78 9.38 -0.95
CA ASN A 32 -6.66 10.44 -0.46
C ASN A 32 -6.65 10.62 1.07
N MET A 33 -6.04 9.70 1.84
CA MET A 33 -5.88 9.90 3.28
C MET A 33 -5.16 11.21 3.61
N SER A 34 -4.18 11.62 2.77
CA SER A 34 -3.50 12.90 2.95
C SER A 34 -4.42 14.10 2.68
N VAL A 35 -5.30 14.00 1.68
CA VAL A 35 -6.29 15.04 1.37
C VAL A 35 -7.34 15.13 2.48
N TYR A 36 -7.87 13.98 2.91
CA TYR A 36 -8.85 13.95 4.02
C TYR A 36 -8.30 14.55 5.30
N MET A 37 -7.02 14.30 5.63
CA MET A 37 -6.40 14.91 6.81
C MET A 37 -6.36 16.43 6.73
N ALA A 38 -6.00 17.01 5.57
CA ALA A 38 -5.98 18.46 5.39
C ALA A 38 -7.37 19.05 5.61
N GLU A 39 -8.34 18.56 4.86
CA GLU A 39 -9.70 19.08 4.83
C GLU A 39 -10.42 18.94 6.19
N PHE A 40 -10.23 17.81 6.90
CA PHE A 40 -10.82 17.62 8.24
C PHE A 40 -10.08 18.41 9.33
N ALA A 41 -8.77 18.68 9.17
CA ALA A 41 -8.03 19.52 10.11
C ALA A 41 -8.59 20.94 10.09
N ASP A 42 -8.82 21.48 8.91
CA ASP A 42 -9.38 22.82 8.72
C ASP A 42 -10.85 22.89 9.16
N LEU A 43 -11.66 21.89 8.75
CA LEU A 43 -13.10 21.87 9.05
C LEU A 43 -13.39 21.80 10.56
N LEU A 44 -12.63 21.00 11.30
CA LEU A 44 -12.87 20.76 12.72
C LEU A 44 -11.90 21.48 13.66
N ALA A 45 -10.98 22.26 13.10
CA ALA A 45 -9.91 22.96 13.84
C ALA A 45 -9.15 22.02 14.81
N LEU A 46 -8.82 20.82 14.33
CA LEU A 46 -8.16 19.77 15.11
C LEU A 46 -6.66 19.71 14.81
N PRO A 47 -5.82 19.37 15.80
CA PRO A 47 -4.42 19.06 15.57
C PRO A 47 -4.25 17.93 14.55
N LEU A 48 -3.26 18.05 13.66
CA LEU A 48 -3.03 17.09 12.59
C LEU A 48 -2.68 15.69 13.10
N SER A 49 -2.02 15.58 14.26
CA SER A 49 -1.74 14.29 14.90
C SER A 49 -2.99 13.47 15.21
N ARG A 50 -4.09 14.12 15.61
CA ARG A 50 -5.35 13.44 15.90
C ARG A 50 -5.96 12.83 14.63
N LEU A 51 -5.87 13.53 13.52
CA LEU A 51 -6.35 13.02 12.23
C LEU A 51 -5.38 12.00 11.63
N SER A 52 -4.09 12.18 11.81
CA SER A 52 -3.08 11.17 11.46
C SER A 52 -3.30 9.87 12.22
N PHE A 53 -3.79 9.94 13.48
CA PHE A 53 -4.19 8.74 14.24
C PHE A 53 -5.43 8.07 13.63
N ALA A 54 -6.39 8.82 13.09
CA ALA A 54 -7.50 8.24 12.33
C ALA A 54 -7.01 7.45 11.11
N VAL A 55 -6.04 8.00 10.36
CA VAL A 55 -5.39 7.29 9.24
C VAL A 55 -4.66 6.03 9.74
N SER A 56 -4.00 6.12 10.88
CA SER A 56 -3.37 4.94 11.51
C SER A 56 -4.39 3.86 11.86
N LEU A 57 -5.58 4.23 12.38
CA LEU A 57 -6.66 3.29 12.66
C LEU A 57 -7.18 2.59 11.39
N PHE A 58 -7.28 3.32 10.27
CA PHE A 58 -7.60 2.72 8.98
C PHE A 58 -6.62 1.59 8.63
N PHE A 59 -5.32 1.81 8.78
CA PHE A 59 -4.30 0.79 8.50
C PHE A 59 -4.26 -0.32 9.54
N ILE A 60 -4.43 -0.03 10.83
CA ILE A 60 -4.45 -1.04 11.92
C ILE A 60 -5.60 -2.01 11.70
N VAL A 61 -6.81 -1.47 11.55
CA VAL A 61 -8.02 -2.28 11.39
C VAL A 61 -8.00 -3.01 10.05
N GLY A 62 -7.59 -2.32 8.97
CA GLY A 62 -7.42 -2.93 7.66
C GLY A 62 -6.38 -4.04 7.66
N GLY A 63 -5.22 -3.83 8.28
CA GLY A 63 -4.18 -4.85 8.40
C GLY A 63 -4.62 -6.07 9.22
N ALA A 64 -5.28 -5.85 10.36
CA ALA A 64 -5.85 -6.91 11.17
C ALA A 64 -6.93 -7.70 10.42
N ALA A 65 -7.86 -7.01 9.77
CA ALA A 65 -8.93 -7.63 8.98
C ALA A 65 -8.37 -8.38 7.75
N GLY A 66 -7.30 -7.88 7.14
CA GLY A 66 -6.64 -8.52 6.00
C GLY A 66 -6.16 -9.95 6.27
N MET A 67 -5.78 -10.26 7.51
CA MET A 67 -5.42 -11.64 7.90
C MET A 67 -6.62 -12.60 7.83
N PHE A 68 -7.82 -12.11 8.10
CA PHE A 68 -9.05 -12.91 8.02
C PHE A 68 -9.59 -13.03 6.59
N VAL A 69 -9.37 -12.00 5.75
CA VAL A 69 -9.84 -12.01 4.36
C VAL A 69 -9.26 -13.18 3.58
N ALA A 70 -8.00 -13.55 3.79
CA ALA A 70 -7.39 -14.70 3.15
C ALA A 70 -8.18 -16.00 3.45
N SER A 71 -8.62 -16.21 4.69
CA SER A 71 -9.43 -17.37 5.07
C SER A 71 -10.88 -17.30 4.56
N LEU A 72 -11.42 -16.09 4.39
CA LEU A 72 -12.76 -15.89 3.79
C LEU A 72 -12.76 -16.24 2.30
N LEU A 73 -11.66 -15.94 1.59
CA LEU A 73 -11.49 -16.29 0.16
C LEU A 73 -11.52 -17.78 -0.12
N ASP A 74 -11.25 -18.62 0.89
CA ASP A 74 -11.35 -20.09 0.76
C ASP A 74 -12.76 -20.63 1.04
N ARG A 75 -13.64 -19.83 1.68
CA ARG A 75 -14.97 -20.23 2.10
C ARG A 75 -16.11 -19.59 1.30
N PHE A 76 -15.88 -18.37 0.81
CA PHE A 76 -16.89 -17.57 0.13
C PHE A 76 -16.43 -17.17 -1.27
N GLU A 77 -17.37 -16.93 -2.16
CA GLU A 77 -17.06 -16.39 -3.48
C GLU A 77 -16.49 -14.97 -3.35
N VAL A 78 -15.36 -14.73 -4.03
CA VAL A 78 -14.64 -13.45 -4.01
C VAL A 78 -15.53 -12.24 -4.29
N ARG A 79 -16.48 -12.39 -5.23
CA ARG A 79 -17.40 -11.29 -5.59
C ARG A 79 -18.18 -10.75 -4.39
N TRP A 80 -18.66 -11.63 -3.50
CA TRP A 80 -19.43 -11.21 -2.33
C TRP A 80 -18.54 -10.55 -1.27
N ILE A 81 -17.32 -11.02 -1.09
CA ILE A 81 -16.33 -10.39 -0.22
C ILE A 81 -16.04 -8.96 -0.72
N MET A 82 -15.89 -8.78 -2.04
CA MET A 82 -15.68 -7.47 -2.65
C MET A 82 -16.91 -6.56 -2.50
N VAL A 83 -18.12 -7.08 -2.72
CA VAL A 83 -19.35 -6.30 -2.59
C VAL A 83 -19.55 -5.83 -1.15
N VAL A 84 -19.46 -6.74 -0.17
CA VAL A 84 -19.60 -6.38 1.25
C VAL A 84 -18.53 -5.38 1.68
N GLY A 85 -17.29 -5.63 1.30
CA GLY A 85 -16.18 -4.70 1.58
C GLY A 85 -16.40 -3.32 0.96
N ALA A 86 -16.87 -3.27 -0.30
CA ALA A 86 -17.16 -2.02 -0.99
C ALA A 86 -18.34 -1.27 -0.35
N LEU A 87 -19.40 -1.97 0.10
CA LEU A 87 -20.52 -1.35 0.79
C LEU A 87 -20.12 -0.75 2.13
N ILE A 88 -19.35 -1.48 2.94
CA ILE A 88 -18.84 -0.97 4.22
C ILE A 88 -17.96 0.26 3.99
N SER A 89 -17.03 0.18 3.05
CA SER A 89 -16.14 1.30 2.69
C SER A 89 -16.92 2.52 2.21
N ALA A 90 -17.87 2.31 1.31
CA ALA A 90 -18.68 3.39 0.73
C ALA A 90 -19.54 4.07 1.78
N ALA A 91 -20.19 3.30 2.65
CA ALA A 91 -21.00 3.83 3.74
C ALA A 91 -20.15 4.63 4.75
N ALA A 92 -18.99 4.10 5.13
CA ALA A 92 -18.07 4.78 6.03
C ALA A 92 -17.54 6.08 5.42
N LEU A 93 -17.12 6.03 4.14
CA LEU A 93 -16.62 7.19 3.41
C LEU A 93 -17.68 8.27 3.22
N ALA A 94 -18.94 7.88 2.91
CA ALA A 94 -20.04 8.82 2.78
C ALA A 94 -20.40 9.46 4.13
N ALA A 95 -20.42 8.67 5.19
CA ALA A 95 -20.82 9.13 6.52
C ALA A 95 -19.79 10.06 7.17
N VAL A 96 -18.49 9.89 6.88
CA VAL A 96 -17.45 10.67 7.54
C VAL A 96 -17.53 12.15 7.20
N GLY A 97 -18.11 12.52 6.06
CA GLY A 97 -18.35 13.93 5.70
C GLY A 97 -19.37 14.65 6.60
N GLN A 98 -20.15 13.90 7.39
CA GLN A 98 -21.12 14.44 8.35
C GLN A 98 -20.63 14.29 9.80
N ALA A 99 -19.35 13.92 10.00
CA ALA A 99 -18.81 13.74 11.34
C ALA A 99 -18.61 15.11 12.02
N GLU A 100 -19.19 15.26 13.20
CA GLU A 100 -19.10 16.46 14.05
C GLU A 100 -18.09 16.30 15.20
N SER A 101 -17.56 15.09 15.37
CA SER A 101 -16.66 14.78 16.48
C SER A 101 -15.55 13.81 16.07
N LEU A 102 -14.40 13.95 16.72
CA LEU A 102 -13.20 13.16 16.47
C LEU A 102 -13.44 11.64 16.60
N TRP A 103 -14.23 11.21 17.60
CA TRP A 103 -14.50 9.78 17.80
C TRP A 103 -15.29 9.17 16.63
N GLN A 104 -16.19 9.94 16.01
CA GLN A 104 -16.93 9.50 14.80
C GLN A 104 -15.94 9.28 13.64
N ILE A 105 -14.98 10.20 13.45
CA ILE A 105 -13.92 10.02 12.45
C ILE A 105 -13.12 8.75 12.72
N TYR A 106 -12.74 8.47 13.96
CA TYR A 106 -11.99 7.26 14.33
C TYR A 106 -12.78 5.99 14.01
N VAL A 107 -14.06 5.94 14.34
CA VAL A 107 -14.92 4.79 14.02
C VAL A 107 -15.09 4.63 12.52
N LEU A 108 -15.37 5.72 11.80
CA LEU A 108 -15.64 5.67 10.36
C LEU A 108 -14.38 5.35 9.56
N PHE A 109 -13.20 5.86 9.93
CA PHE A 109 -11.92 5.46 9.30
C PHE A 109 -11.58 4.00 9.61
N SER A 110 -11.89 3.51 10.81
CA SER A 110 -11.74 2.10 11.15
C SER A 110 -12.66 1.20 10.31
N LEU A 111 -13.92 1.58 10.13
CA LEU A 111 -14.87 0.87 9.26
C LEU A 111 -14.44 0.95 7.79
N PHE A 112 -13.93 2.09 7.35
CA PHE A 112 -13.39 2.24 6.00
C PHE A 112 -12.17 1.30 5.79
N GLY A 113 -11.27 1.21 6.76
CA GLY A 113 -10.15 0.26 6.76
C GLY A 113 -10.63 -1.20 6.70
N LEU A 114 -11.62 -1.56 7.52
CA LEU A 114 -12.24 -2.87 7.52
C LEU A 114 -12.82 -3.23 6.15
N GLY A 115 -13.65 -2.37 5.58
CA GLY A 115 -14.29 -2.59 4.27
C GLY A 115 -13.27 -2.67 3.13
N SER A 116 -12.23 -1.81 3.14
CA SER A 116 -11.20 -1.76 2.12
C SER A 116 -10.42 -3.07 1.97
N THR A 117 -10.39 -3.92 3.00
CA THR A 117 -9.74 -5.24 2.92
C THR A 117 -10.39 -6.17 1.92
N GLY A 118 -11.72 -6.06 1.72
CA GLY A 118 -12.46 -6.84 0.74
C GLY A 118 -12.12 -6.52 -0.72
N VAL A 119 -11.51 -5.35 -0.97
CA VAL A 119 -11.08 -4.90 -2.31
C VAL A 119 -9.57 -4.63 -2.36
N SER A 120 -8.83 -5.18 -1.41
CA SER A 120 -7.39 -4.96 -1.24
C SER A 120 -6.53 -5.66 -2.29
N LEU A 121 -5.23 -5.31 -2.28
CA LEU A 121 -4.23 -5.98 -3.10
C LEU A 121 -4.18 -7.50 -2.85
N VAL A 122 -4.48 -7.96 -1.63
CA VAL A 122 -4.53 -9.40 -1.30
C VAL A 122 -5.60 -10.11 -2.12
N VAL A 123 -6.79 -9.52 -2.21
CA VAL A 123 -7.89 -10.06 -3.03
C VAL A 123 -7.50 -10.08 -4.50
N ALA A 124 -6.96 -8.96 -5.00
CA ALA A 124 -6.55 -8.83 -6.40
C ALA A 124 -5.45 -9.83 -6.78
N THR A 125 -4.40 -9.94 -5.96
CA THR A 125 -3.31 -10.89 -6.23
C THR A 125 -3.75 -12.33 -6.13
N THR A 126 -4.60 -12.69 -5.18
CA THR A 126 -5.17 -14.03 -5.05
C THR A 126 -5.97 -14.40 -6.29
N LEU A 127 -6.85 -13.49 -6.75
CA LEU A 127 -7.68 -13.75 -7.93
C LEU A 127 -6.83 -13.89 -9.20
N VAL A 128 -5.90 -12.96 -9.43
CA VAL A 128 -5.01 -12.99 -10.61
C VAL A 128 -4.14 -14.24 -10.62
N THR A 129 -3.59 -14.66 -9.47
CA THR A 129 -2.76 -15.87 -9.41
C THR A 129 -3.53 -17.15 -9.68
N ARG A 130 -4.82 -17.19 -9.34
CA ARG A 130 -5.69 -18.34 -9.64
C ARG A 130 -6.03 -18.42 -11.16
N TRP A 131 -6.11 -17.28 -11.85
CA TRP A 131 -6.34 -17.23 -13.30
C TRP A 131 -5.06 -17.47 -14.13
N PHE A 132 -3.89 -17.14 -13.59
CA PHE A 132 -2.60 -17.24 -14.27
C PHE A 132 -1.62 -18.12 -13.48
N PRO A 133 -1.76 -19.45 -13.50
CA PRO A 133 -0.82 -20.35 -12.80
C PRO A 133 0.54 -20.49 -13.52
N GLY A 134 0.64 -20.04 -14.79
CA GLY A 134 1.80 -20.20 -15.65
C GLY A 134 2.72 -18.98 -15.77
N PRO A 135 3.54 -18.91 -16.83
CA PRO A 135 4.59 -17.88 -17.00
C PRO A 135 4.06 -16.44 -17.09
N ASN A 136 2.81 -16.24 -17.54
CA ASN A 136 2.20 -14.91 -17.63
C ASN A 136 1.77 -14.34 -16.28
N ARG A 137 1.90 -15.09 -15.17
CA ARG A 137 1.50 -14.66 -13.81
C ARG A 137 2.17 -13.35 -13.39
N ALA A 138 3.47 -13.23 -13.62
CA ALA A 138 4.23 -12.05 -13.22
C ALA A 138 3.74 -10.79 -13.95
N VAL A 139 3.49 -10.91 -15.25
CA VAL A 139 2.97 -9.81 -16.08
C VAL A 139 1.56 -9.41 -15.64
N ALA A 140 0.68 -10.39 -15.44
CA ALA A 140 -0.70 -10.17 -14.99
C ALA A 140 -0.76 -9.47 -13.61
N LEU A 141 0.07 -9.92 -12.66
CA LEU A 141 0.19 -9.27 -11.33
C LEU A 141 0.76 -7.85 -11.42
N SER A 142 1.75 -7.63 -12.27
CA SER A 142 2.34 -6.30 -12.48
C SER A 142 1.31 -5.32 -13.01
N ILE A 143 0.54 -5.72 -14.04
CA ILE A 143 -0.53 -4.88 -14.60
C ILE A 143 -1.59 -4.59 -13.53
N ALA A 144 -2.13 -5.60 -12.88
CA ALA A 144 -3.17 -5.42 -11.85
C ALA A 144 -2.69 -4.49 -10.71
N SER A 145 -1.45 -4.64 -10.25
CA SER A 145 -0.89 -3.83 -9.15
C SER A 145 -0.53 -2.40 -9.57
N THR A 146 -0.40 -2.11 -10.87
CA THR A 146 -0.19 -0.73 -11.35
C THR A 146 -1.39 0.17 -11.01
N GLY A 147 -2.58 -0.41 -10.86
CA GLY A 147 -3.77 0.29 -10.38
C GLY A 147 -3.55 1.02 -9.06
N LEU A 148 -2.73 0.47 -8.15
CA LEU A 148 -2.38 1.15 -6.89
C LEU A 148 -1.86 2.58 -7.13
N SER A 149 -0.90 2.73 -8.03
CA SER A 149 -0.31 4.05 -8.31
C SER A 149 -1.21 4.93 -9.19
N LEU A 150 -2.00 4.33 -10.12
CA LEU A 150 -2.96 5.07 -10.93
C LEU A 150 -4.02 5.77 -10.08
N GLY A 151 -4.37 5.22 -8.92
CA GLY A 151 -5.29 5.85 -7.97
C GLY A 151 -4.80 7.25 -7.54
N GLY A 152 -3.54 7.37 -7.16
CA GLY A 152 -2.96 8.68 -6.81
C GLY A 152 -2.84 9.65 -7.99
N VAL A 153 -2.62 9.13 -9.22
CA VAL A 153 -2.53 9.97 -10.42
C VAL A 153 -3.90 10.56 -10.80
N LEU A 154 -4.95 9.76 -10.75
CA LEU A 154 -6.27 10.13 -11.31
C LEU A 154 -7.26 10.59 -10.24
N VAL A 155 -7.35 9.86 -9.13
CA VAL A 155 -8.41 10.06 -8.15
C VAL A 155 -8.08 11.22 -7.20
N THR A 156 -6.84 11.32 -6.74
CA THR A 156 -6.45 12.35 -5.77
C THR A 156 -6.66 13.78 -6.27
N PRO A 157 -6.24 14.17 -7.49
CA PRO A 157 -6.50 15.51 -7.98
C PRO A 157 -7.98 15.80 -8.18
N ALA A 158 -8.75 14.79 -8.64
CA ALA A 158 -10.21 14.94 -8.80
C ALA A 158 -10.87 15.18 -7.43
N THR A 159 -10.46 14.44 -6.40
CA THR A 159 -10.98 14.63 -5.03
C THR A 159 -10.60 15.98 -4.45
N ALA A 160 -9.34 16.41 -4.60
CA ALA A 160 -8.90 17.73 -4.13
C ALA A 160 -9.68 18.86 -4.80
N TYR A 161 -9.93 18.76 -6.11
CA TYR A 161 -10.78 19.70 -6.83
C TYR A 161 -12.22 19.72 -6.31
N MET A 162 -12.81 18.54 -6.04
CA MET A 162 -14.17 18.46 -5.49
C MET A 162 -14.26 19.10 -4.10
N PHE A 163 -13.29 18.88 -3.22
CA PHE A 163 -13.26 19.52 -1.90
C PHE A 163 -13.14 21.04 -1.99
N ASN A 164 -12.24 21.52 -2.85
CA ASN A 164 -12.09 22.95 -3.05
C ASN A 164 -13.36 23.62 -3.62
N THR A 165 -14.18 22.87 -4.39
CA THR A 165 -15.37 23.44 -5.05
C THR A 165 -16.63 23.29 -4.21
N TRP A 166 -16.83 22.13 -3.56
CA TRP A 166 -18.07 21.76 -2.87
C TRP A 166 -17.92 21.62 -1.35
N GLY A 167 -16.68 21.58 -0.84
CA GLY A 167 -16.40 21.32 0.57
C GLY A 167 -16.60 19.87 0.98
N VAL A 168 -16.19 19.56 2.23
CA VAL A 168 -16.17 18.19 2.78
C VAL A 168 -17.57 17.57 2.88
N PRO A 169 -18.59 18.22 3.48
CA PRO A 169 -19.90 17.59 3.71
C PRO A 169 -20.62 17.16 2.43
N GLN A 170 -20.39 17.90 1.33
CA GLN A 170 -21.02 17.59 0.04
C GLN A 170 -20.20 16.61 -0.78
N THR A 171 -18.89 16.65 -0.70
CA THR A 171 -17.99 15.78 -1.49
C THR A 171 -18.00 14.35 -1.00
N MET A 172 -17.93 14.12 0.32
CA MET A 172 -17.78 12.79 0.90
C MET A 172 -18.89 11.78 0.51
N PRO A 173 -20.19 12.15 0.49
CA PRO A 173 -21.24 11.27 0.01
C PRO A 173 -21.05 10.82 -1.44
N TRP A 174 -20.57 11.73 -2.32
CA TRP A 174 -20.27 11.38 -3.71
C TRP A 174 -19.08 10.46 -3.85
N LEU A 175 -18.03 10.62 -3.02
CA LEU A 175 -16.89 9.70 -3.00
C LEU A 175 -17.32 8.31 -2.53
N GLY A 176 -18.18 8.22 -1.51
CA GLY A 176 -18.77 6.95 -1.07
C GLY A 176 -19.60 6.30 -2.18
N LEU A 177 -20.46 7.07 -2.84
CA LEU A 177 -21.26 6.59 -3.96
C LEU A 177 -20.38 6.12 -5.13
N ALA A 178 -19.33 6.87 -5.46
CA ALA A 178 -18.35 6.51 -6.48
C ALA A 178 -17.63 5.20 -6.11
N PHE A 179 -17.22 5.02 -4.85
CA PHE A 179 -16.57 3.79 -4.38
C PHE A 179 -17.47 2.57 -4.62
N ALA A 180 -18.73 2.63 -4.18
CA ALA A 180 -19.69 1.54 -4.40
C ALA A 180 -20.04 1.38 -5.88
N GLY A 181 -20.41 2.47 -6.57
CA GLY A 181 -20.92 2.47 -7.94
C GLY A 181 -19.89 2.02 -8.97
N LEU A 182 -18.60 2.24 -8.71
CA LEU A 182 -17.52 1.79 -9.61
C LEU A 182 -17.06 0.36 -9.29
N ILE A 183 -17.02 -0.05 -8.02
CA ILE A 183 -16.48 -1.35 -7.62
C ILE A 183 -17.54 -2.46 -7.67
N ILE A 184 -18.76 -2.22 -7.17
CA ILE A 184 -19.78 -3.26 -7.06
C ILE A 184 -20.20 -3.84 -8.42
N PRO A 185 -20.43 -3.04 -9.47
CA PRO A 185 -20.73 -3.61 -10.79
C PRO A 185 -19.60 -4.50 -11.32
N VAL A 186 -18.35 -4.07 -11.17
CA VAL A 186 -17.19 -4.87 -11.59
C VAL A 186 -17.13 -6.18 -10.80
N ALA A 187 -17.33 -6.12 -9.47
CA ALA A 187 -17.35 -7.31 -8.63
C ALA A 187 -18.45 -8.30 -9.03
N LEU A 188 -19.67 -7.83 -9.31
CA LEU A 188 -20.80 -8.69 -9.64
C LEU A 188 -20.74 -9.26 -11.06
N TRP A 189 -20.34 -8.47 -12.04
CA TRP A 189 -20.45 -8.86 -13.45
C TRP A 189 -19.16 -9.44 -14.02
N VAL A 190 -18.00 -8.98 -13.57
CA VAL A 190 -16.69 -9.37 -14.12
C VAL A 190 -15.95 -10.36 -13.23
N VAL A 191 -15.97 -10.17 -11.90
CA VAL A 191 -15.19 -11.00 -10.99
C VAL A 191 -15.77 -12.40 -10.85
N ARG A 192 -14.95 -13.40 -11.22
CA ARG A 192 -15.30 -14.83 -11.09
C ARG A 192 -14.06 -15.64 -10.75
N MET A 193 -14.21 -16.68 -9.95
CA MET A 193 -13.16 -17.66 -9.75
C MET A 193 -13.04 -18.60 -10.96
N PRO A 194 -11.83 -19.07 -11.30
CA PRO A 194 -11.67 -20.11 -12.30
C PRO A 194 -12.23 -21.45 -11.78
N ASP A 195 -12.82 -22.23 -12.67
CA ASP A 195 -13.43 -23.53 -12.34
C ASP A 195 -12.39 -24.64 -12.11
N ALA A 196 -11.11 -24.41 -12.40
CA ALA A 196 -10.02 -25.36 -12.19
C ALA A 196 -9.55 -25.35 -10.72
N PRO A 197 -9.22 -26.53 -10.14
CA PRO A 197 -8.63 -26.58 -8.82
C PRO A 197 -7.30 -25.81 -8.82
N VAL A 198 -7.12 -25.00 -7.77
CA VAL A 198 -5.84 -24.34 -7.50
C VAL A 198 -4.78 -25.44 -7.36
N VAL A 199 -3.75 -25.42 -8.21
CA VAL A 199 -2.52 -26.19 -7.93
C VAL A 199 -2.02 -25.64 -6.60
N GLY A 200 -2.26 -26.41 -5.54
CA GLY A 200 -2.02 -25.95 -4.18
C GLY A 200 -0.53 -25.76 -3.94
N SER A 201 -0.21 -24.95 -2.94
CA SER A 201 1.14 -24.85 -2.36
C SER A 201 1.69 -26.21 -1.87
N ALA A 202 0.89 -27.28 -1.92
CA ALA A 202 1.27 -28.65 -1.58
C ALA A 202 2.30 -29.28 -2.54
N ASP A 203 2.39 -28.75 -3.79
CA ASP A 203 3.32 -29.29 -4.80
C ASP A 203 4.67 -28.55 -4.86
N LEU A 204 4.89 -27.57 -3.96
CA LEU A 204 6.21 -26.96 -3.84
C LEU A 204 7.15 -27.96 -3.16
N PRO A 205 8.34 -28.24 -3.74
CA PRO A 205 9.30 -29.15 -3.13
C PRO A 205 9.56 -28.76 -1.69
N ALA A 206 9.65 -29.76 -0.80
CA ALA A 206 10.04 -29.55 0.58
C ALA A 206 11.41 -28.87 0.59
N GLY A 207 11.42 -27.60 0.99
CA GLY A 207 12.65 -26.84 1.10
C GLY A 207 13.44 -27.29 2.34
N GLU A 208 14.74 -27.09 2.33
CA GLU A 208 15.66 -27.39 3.43
C GLU A 208 15.38 -26.60 4.71
N TRP A 209 14.48 -25.61 4.65
CA TRP A 209 14.11 -24.72 5.74
C TRP A 209 12.84 -25.17 6.47
N THR A 210 12.90 -25.22 7.81
CA THR A 210 11.69 -25.22 8.63
C THR A 210 11.25 -23.78 8.94
N TYR A 211 9.93 -23.55 9.10
CA TYR A 211 9.41 -22.23 9.44
C TYR A 211 10.07 -21.63 10.69
N ARG A 212 10.24 -22.44 11.76
CA ARG A 212 10.87 -21.98 13.01
C ARG A 212 12.34 -21.60 12.83
N ALA A 213 13.08 -22.34 12.01
CA ALA A 213 14.46 -22.02 11.71
C ALA A 213 14.57 -20.71 10.91
N ALA A 214 13.75 -20.55 9.88
CA ALA A 214 13.73 -19.36 9.03
C ALA A 214 13.48 -18.06 9.82
N ILE A 215 12.43 -18.02 10.65
CA ILE A 215 12.07 -16.83 11.43
C ILE A 215 13.04 -16.47 12.57
N ARG A 216 13.88 -17.42 12.99
CA ARG A 216 14.91 -17.21 14.01
C ARG A 216 16.25 -16.74 13.43
N THR A 217 16.38 -16.73 12.11
CA THR A 217 17.61 -16.22 11.49
C THR A 217 17.77 -14.73 11.76
N ARG A 218 19.00 -14.30 12.00
CA ARG A 218 19.35 -12.87 12.09
C ARG A 218 18.86 -12.11 10.85
N PHE A 219 18.99 -12.72 9.68
CA PHE A 219 18.54 -12.17 8.41
C PHE A 219 17.06 -11.81 8.46
N PHE A 220 16.19 -12.76 8.83
CA PHE A 220 14.73 -12.51 8.88
C PHE A 220 14.38 -11.43 9.89
N ILE A 221 14.93 -11.51 11.12
CA ILE A 221 14.62 -10.57 12.20
C ILE A 221 15.02 -9.14 11.81
N MET A 222 16.24 -8.96 11.33
CA MET A 222 16.73 -7.64 10.93
C MET A 222 15.98 -7.10 9.72
N LEU A 223 15.65 -7.94 8.74
CA LEU A 223 14.88 -7.54 7.57
C LEU A 223 13.45 -7.15 7.97
N ALA A 224 12.78 -7.91 8.83
CA ALA A 224 11.43 -7.60 9.30
C ALA A 224 11.39 -6.27 10.06
N ILE A 225 12.32 -6.05 11.00
CA ILE A 225 12.43 -4.77 11.74
C ILE A 225 12.77 -3.63 10.77
N GLY A 226 13.70 -3.83 9.84
CA GLY A 226 14.05 -2.84 8.82
C GLY A 226 12.84 -2.41 7.99
N TYR A 227 11.95 -3.35 7.65
CA TYR A 227 10.74 -3.04 6.90
C TYR A 227 9.64 -2.35 7.72
N VAL A 228 9.59 -2.55 9.04
CA VAL A 228 8.73 -1.73 9.92
C VAL A 228 9.10 -0.26 9.79
N PHE A 229 10.38 0.06 9.93
CA PHE A 229 10.86 1.44 9.80
C PHE A 229 10.77 1.97 8.36
N CYS A 230 11.12 1.14 7.37
CA CYS A 230 11.08 1.50 5.95
C CYS A 230 9.67 1.93 5.53
N LEU A 231 8.68 1.07 5.76
CA LEU A 231 7.29 1.35 5.37
C LEU A 231 6.62 2.36 6.30
N GLY A 232 7.05 2.46 7.56
CA GLY A 232 6.61 3.53 8.45
C GLY A 232 6.98 4.92 7.93
N ALA A 233 8.23 5.12 7.58
CA ALA A 233 8.69 6.37 6.97
C ALA A 233 8.02 6.64 5.61
N GLN A 234 7.85 5.60 4.80
CA GLN A 234 7.24 5.70 3.47
C GLN A 234 5.78 6.12 3.56
N VAL A 235 4.97 5.39 4.33
CA VAL A 235 3.52 5.67 4.42
C VAL A 235 3.26 6.94 5.20
N GLY A 236 4.05 7.23 6.25
CA GLY A 236 4.02 8.52 6.93
C GLY A 236 4.30 9.69 5.98
N GLY A 237 5.37 9.59 5.18
CA GLY A 237 5.71 10.60 4.19
C GLY A 237 4.64 10.81 3.11
N ILE A 238 4.02 9.72 2.62
CA ILE A 238 2.91 9.80 1.65
C ILE A 238 1.68 10.46 2.28
N ALA A 239 1.32 10.06 3.51
CA ALA A 239 0.14 10.56 4.20
C ALA A 239 0.21 12.07 4.49
N HIS A 240 1.39 12.61 4.65
CA HIS A 240 1.59 14.05 4.92
C HIS A 240 1.99 14.87 3.69
N LEU A 241 2.20 14.23 2.52
CA LEU A 241 2.70 14.93 1.33
C LEU A 241 1.76 16.03 0.85
N TYR A 242 0.47 15.73 0.74
CA TYR A 242 -0.52 16.71 0.31
C TYR A 242 -0.52 17.92 1.26
N ASN A 243 -0.66 17.67 2.56
CA ASN A 243 -0.71 18.73 3.58
C ASN A 243 0.55 19.61 3.56
N ARG A 244 1.74 19.00 3.39
CA ARG A 244 3.01 19.75 3.32
C ARG A 244 3.05 20.69 2.14
N VAL A 245 2.60 20.23 0.97
CA VAL A 245 2.65 21.06 -0.26
C VAL A 245 1.49 22.03 -0.33
N ASP A 246 0.34 21.69 0.25
CA ASP A 246 -0.81 22.58 0.37
C ASP A 246 -0.47 23.82 1.21
N GLU A 247 0.20 23.62 2.36
CA GLU A 247 0.72 24.72 3.19
C GLU A 247 1.71 25.64 2.46
N LEU A 248 2.49 25.09 1.51
CA LEU A 248 3.47 25.85 0.75
C LEU A 248 2.87 26.62 -0.43
N ALA A 249 1.91 26.05 -1.14
CA ALA A 249 1.53 26.54 -2.46
C ALA A 249 0.10 26.18 -2.89
N GLY A 250 -0.74 25.77 -1.95
CA GLY A 250 -2.15 25.49 -2.16
C GLY A 250 -2.45 24.13 -2.82
N PHE A 251 -3.74 23.79 -2.86
CA PHE A 251 -4.26 22.47 -3.19
C PHE A 251 -3.86 21.96 -4.58
N GLN A 252 -3.71 22.83 -5.58
CA GLN A 252 -3.32 22.42 -6.94
C GLN A 252 -1.89 21.87 -6.97
N SER A 253 -0.97 22.56 -6.27
CA SER A 253 0.41 22.10 -6.13
C SER A 253 0.51 20.84 -5.29
N ALA A 254 -0.30 20.73 -4.23
CA ALA A 254 -0.40 19.54 -3.39
C ALA A 254 -0.87 18.31 -4.18
N ALA A 255 -1.94 18.45 -4.96
CA ALA A 255 -2.43 17.41 -5.85
C ALA A 255 -1.37 16.98 -6.89
N SER A 256 -0.66 17.97 -7.46
CA SER A 256 0.43 17.72 -8.43
C SER A 256 1.61 16.99 -7.78
N ALA A 257 1.91 17.23 -6.51
CA ALA A 257 2.97 16.51 -5.79
C ALA A 257 2.61 15.02 -5.59
N VAL A 258 1.36 14.70 -5.25
CA VAL A 258 0.88 13.31 -5.17
C VAL A 258 0.90 12.66 -6.55
N GLN A 259 0.52 13.37 -7.61
CA GLN A 259 0.65 12.87 -8.98
C GLN A 259 2.10 12.59 -9.36
N ALA A 260 3.03 13.51 -9.08
CA ALA A 260 4.46 13.33 -9.36
C ALA A 260 5.01 12.09 -8.63
N LEU A 261 4.72 11.95 -7.34
CA LEU A 261 5.10 10.77 -6.56
C LEU A 261 4.59 9.47 -7.20
N THR A 262 3.31 9.43 -7.56
CA THR A 262 2.68 8.21 -8.06
C THR A 262 3.10 7.86 -9.49
N LEU A 263 3.28 8.85 -10.36
CA LEU A 263 3.84 8.65 -11.70
C LEU A 263 5.28 8.14 -11.62
N CYS A 264 6.12 8.76 -10.79
CA CYS A 264 7.50 8.32 -10.59
C CYS A 264 7.57 6.95 -9.89
N SER A 265 6.57 6.58 -9.07
CA SER A 265 6.45 5.23 -8.50
C SER A 265 6.19 4.17 -9.57
N ILE A 266 5.37 4.47 -10.57
CA ILE A 266 5.14 3.58 -11.72
C ILE A 266 6.44 3.42 -12.51
N MET A 267 7.08 4.51 -12.89
CA MET A 267 8.35 4.50 -13.63
C MET A 267 9.45 3.77 -12.85
N GLY A 268 9.57 4.08 -11.57
CA GLY A 268 10.53 3.43 -10.66
C GLY A 268 10.33 1.93 -10.56
N ARG A 269 9.08 1.45 -10.54
CA ARG A 269 8.76 0.02 -10.49
C ARG A 269 9.17 -0.71 -11.76
N PHE A 270 8.95 -0.14 -12.94
CA PHE A 270 9.39 -0.73 -14.19
C PHE A 270 10.92 -0.74 -14.31
N ALA A 271 11.56 0.38 -14.04
CA ALA A 271 13.03 0.48 -14.03
C ALA A 271 13.64 -0.45 -12.98
N GLY A 272 13.06 -0.50 -11.78
CA GLY A 272 13.50 -1.35 -10.69
C GLY A 272 13.36 -2.84 -10.97
N GLY A 273 12.26 -3.25 -11.63
CA GLY A 273 12.09 -4.63 -12.10
C GLY A 273 13.19 -5.09 -13.05
N TRP A 274 13.68 -4.17 -13.92
CA TRP A 274 14.82 -4.44 -14.80
C TRP A 274 16.16 -4.43 -14.03
N LEU A 275 16.35 -3.48 -13.10
CA LEU A 275 17.58 -3.35 -12.31
C LEU A 275 17.79 -4.52 -11.34
N VAL A 276 16.73 -5.02 -10.69
CA VAL A 276 16.83 -6.11 -9.71
C VAL A 276 17.30 -7.43 -10.33
N MET A 277 17.14 -7.60 -11.66
CA MET A 277 17.68 -8.75 -12.38
C MET A 277 19.19 -8.65 -12.62
N ARG A 278 19.79 -7.47 -12.44
CA ARG A 278 21.21 -7.19 -12.76
C ARG A 278 22.03 -6.83 -11.53
N LEU A 279 21.39 -6.38 -10.47
CA LEU A 279 22.06 -5.95 -9.25
C LEU A 279 21.73 -6.91 -8.10
N PRO A 280 22.67 -7.15 -7.17
CA PRO A 280 22.37 -7.85 -5.93
C PRO A 280 21.22 -7.15 -5.21
N ILE A 281 20.19 -7.91 -4.80
CA ILE A 281 18.97 -7.35 -4.20
C ILE A 281 19.24 -6.48 -2.97
N ARG A 282 20.29 -6.80 -2.21
CA ARG A 282 20.76 -6.01 -1.06
C ARG A 282 21.21 -4.61 -1.49
N SER A 283 22.06 -4.54 -2.51
CA SER A 283 22.56 -3.25 -3.03
C SER A 283 21.41 -2.42 -3.59
N PHE A 284 20.48 -3.07 -4.29
CA PHE A 284 19.30 -2.41 -4.81
C PHE A 284 18.40 -1.86 -3.70
N ALA A 285 18.20 -2.61 -2.59
CA ALA A 285 17.47 -2.14 -1.42
C ALA A 285 18.12 -0.91 -0.76
N VAL A 286 19.45 -0.96 -0.59
CA VAL A 286 20.23 0.15 -0.02
C VAL A 286 20.11 1.41 -0.86
N VAL A 287 20.26 1.31 -2.19
CA VAL A 287 20.11 2.45 -3.10
C VAL A 287 18.71 3.04 -3.01
N ASN A 288 17.66 2.20 -3.00
CA ASN A 288 16.29 2.68 -2.88
C ASN A 288 16.00 3.37 -1.54
N LEU A 289 16.63 2.94 -0.44
CA LEU A 289 16.51 3.65 0.84
C LEU A 289 17.20 5.01 0.80
N PHE A 290 18.37 5.13 0.14
CA PHE A 290 18.98 6.45 -0.07
C PHE A 290 18.10 7.37 -0.91
N VAL A 291 17.47 6.85 -1.96
CA VAL A 291 16.49 7.60 -2.77
C VAL A 291 15.30 8.03 -1.91
N GLN A 292 14.77 7.15 -1.05
CA GLN A 292 13.70 7.49 -0.11
C GLN A 292 14.12 8.61 0.85
N MET A 293 15.28 8.48 1.51
CA MET A 293 15.80 9.49 2.43
C MET A 293 15.98 10.84 1.77
N THR A 294 16.58 10.86 0.56
CA THR A 294 16.79 12.08 -0.22
C THR A 294 15.45 12.74 -0.56
N GLY A 295 14.47 11.97 -1.07
CA GLY A 295 13.16 12.50 -1.41
C GLY A 295 12.43 13.08 -0.19
N LEU A 296 12.40 12.34 0.93
CA LEU A 296 11.77 12.80 2.18
C LEU A 296 12.42 14.08 2.70
N LEU A 297 13.76 14.14 2.72
CA LEU A 297 14.48 15.32 3.18
C LEU A 297 14.23 16.53 2.27
N THR A 298 14.23 16.32 0.95
CA THR A 298 13.93 17.38 -0.02
C THR A 298 12.53 17.95 0.18
N ILE A 299 11.51 17.10 0.41
CA ILE A 299 10.13 17.54 0.72
C ILE A 299 10.11 18.36 2.03
N GLY A 300 10.79 17.87 3.06
CA GLY A 300 10.82 18.54 4.37
C GLY A 300 11.45 19.92 4.33
N LEU A 301 12.57 20.06 3.62
CA LEU A 301 13.32 21.29 3.51
C LEU A 301 12.90 22.19 2.34
N ALA A 302 11.87 21.78 1.57
CA ALA A 302 11.39 22.54 0.42
C ALA A 302 10.90 23.95 0.85
N GLY A 303 11.47 24.98 0.26
CA GLY A 303 11.02 26.36 0.39
C GLY A 303 10.10 26.81 -0.74
N SER A 304 9.88 25.98 -1.77
CA SER A 304 8.97 26.23 -2.87
C SER A 304 8.27 24.95 -3.34
N ALA A 305 7.16 25.13 -4.09
CA ALA A 305 6.42 24.01 -4.66
C ALA A 305 7.27 23.16 -5.58
N GLU A 306 8.11 23.75 -6.41
CA GLU A 306 8.95 23.05 -7.40
C GLU A 306 9.93 22.10 -6.70
N ILE A 307 10.55 22.56 -5.60
CA ILE A 307 11.46 21.74 -4.80
C ILE A 307 10.70 20.58 -4.13
N ALA A 308 9.50 20.85 -3.62
CA ALA A 308 8.65 19.82 -3.02
C ALA A 308 8.20 18.79 -4.06
N LEU A 309 7.83 19.22 -5.28
CA LEU A 309 7.47 18.32 -6.39
C LEU A 309 8.67 17.46 -6.81
N LEU A 310 9.87 18.06 -6.90
CA LEU A 310 11.10 17.30 -7.18
C LEU A 310 11.34 16.24 -6.09
N GLY A 311 11.21 16.62 -4.82
CA GLY A 311 11.32 15.71 -3.69
C GLY A 311 10.29 14.57 -3.76
N ALA A 312 9.04 14.89 -4.11
CA ALA A 312 7.97 13.92 -4.30
C ALA A 312 8.25 12.96 -5.46
N ALA A 313 8.79 13.46 -6.58
CA ALA A 313 9.21 12.65 -7.71
C ALA A 313 10.34 11.67 -7.34
N VAL A 314 11.40 12.16 -6.68
CA VAL A 314 12.52 11.34 -6.18
C VAL A 314 12.02 10.30 -5.19
N PHE A 315 11.21 10.70 -4.22
CA PHE A 315 10.61 9.78 -3.25
C PHE A 315 9.76 8.71 -3.95
N GLY A 316 8.95 9.11 -4.92
CA GLY A 316 8.10 8.23 -5.72
C GLY A 316 8.86 7.07 -6.36
N VAL A 317 10.06 7.32 -6.91
CA VAL A 317 10.89 6.25 -7.51
C VAL A 317 11.15 5.11 -6.53
N SER A 318 11.38 5.41 -5.24
CA SER A 318 11.63 4.39 -4.20
C SER A 318 10.37 3.65 -3.76
N VAL A 319 9.20 4.32 -3.76
CA VAL A 319 7.93 3.80 -3.24
C VAL A 319 7.52 2.50 -3.94
N GLY A 320 7.58 2.47 -5.26
CA GLY A 320 7.24 1.28 -6.04
C GLY A 320 8.19 0.10 -5.82
N ASN A 321 9.46 0.38 -5.62
CA ASN A 321 10.52 -0.62 -5.51
C ASN A 321 10.56 -1.27 -4.13
N LEU A 322 10.49 -0.49 -3.06
CA LEU A 322 10.61 -1.02 -1.69
C LEU A 322 9.52 -2.02 -1.34
N LEU A 323 8.30 -1.82 -1.84
CA LEU A 323 7.21 -2.79 -1.70
C LEU A 323 7.50 -4.13 -2.41
N MET A 324 8.27 -4.11 -3.51
CA MET A 324 8.61 -5.29 -4.29
C MET A 324 9.83 -6.04 -3.73
N ILE A 325 10.78 -5.33 -3.14
CA ILE A 325 12.06 -5.90 -2.70
C ILE A 325 11.86 -6.91 -1.56
N GLN A 326 10.98 -6.63 -0.58
CA GLN A 326 10.78 -7.53 0.58
C GLN A 326 10.35 -8.94 0.16
N PRO A 327 9.26 -9.13 -0.61
CA PRO A 327 8.85 -10.47 -1.04
C PRO A 327 9.90 -11.15 -1.91
N LEU A 328 10.59 -10.43 -2.80
CA LEU A 328 11.64 -11.00 -3.63
C LEU A 328 12.83 -11.50 -2.80
N TRP A 329 13.28 -10.72 -1.84
CA TRP A 329 14.43 -11.07 -1.00
C TRP A 329 14.12 -12.25 -0.07
N LEU A 330 12.90 -12.29 0.47
CA LEU A 330 12.45 -13.44 1.28
C LEU A 330 12.27 -14.71 0.43
N ALA A 331 11.80 -14.59 -0.82
CA ALA A 331 11.68 -15.73 -1.73
C ALA A 331 13.06 -16.29 -2.13
N GLU A 332 14.07 -15.42 -2.30
CA GLU A 332 15.45 -15.82 -2.57
C GLU A 332 16.10 -16.51 -1.35
N ALA A 333 15.81 -16.00 -0.14
CA ALA A 333 16.43 -16.52 1.09
C ALA A 333 15.77 -17.81 1.62
N PHE A 334 14.46 -17.94 1.44
CA PHE A 334 13.65 -19.04 1.99
C PHE A 334 12.75 -19.66 0.91
N PRO A 335 13.31 -20.38 -0.07
CA PRO A 335 12.53 -20.96 -1.17
C PRO A 335 11.59 -22.09 -0.70
N GLY A 336 10.67 -22.47 -1.59
CA GLY A 336 9.79 -23.61 -1.38
C GLY A 336 8.57 -23.32 -0.50
N SER A 337 8.09 -24.35 0.21
CA SER A 337 6.84 -24.32 0.98
C SER A 337 6.87 -23.40 2.21
N VAL A 338 8.06 -23.00 2.65
CA VAL A 338 8.26 -22.13 3.83
C VAL A 338 8.02 -20.66 3.50
N TYR A 339 8.32 -20.22 2.28
CA TYR A 339 8.22 -18.82 1.85
C TYR A 339 6.88 -18.16 2.18
N PRO A 340 5.71 -18.74 1.86
CA PRO A 340 4.43 -18.04 2.08
C PRO A 340 4.20 -17.68 3.56
N ARG A 341 4.58 -18.57 4.48
CA ARG A 341 4.42 -18.34 5.93
C ARG A 341 5.40 -17.33 6.46
N VAL A 342 6.65 -17.36 5.98
CA VAL A 342 7.69 -16.39 6.35
C VAL A 342 7.33 -15.00 5.84
N PHE A 343 6.87 -14.89 4.59
CA PHE A 343 6.43 -13.63 4.02
C PHE A 343 5.19 -13.06 4.73
N ALA A 344 4.22 -13.92 5.08
CA ALA A 344 3.03 -13.48 5.81
C ALA A 344 3.39 -12.84 7.16
N LEU A 345 4.33 -13.43 7.91
CA LEU A 345 4.81 -12.85 9.16
C LEU A 345 5.57 -11.54 8.94
N ALA A 346 6.45 -11.47 7.94
CA ALA A 346 7.20 -10.26 7.62
C ALA A 346 6.27 -9.10 7.22
N ASN A 347 5.24 -9.40 6.42
CA ASN A 347 4.22 -8.43 6.03
C ASN A 347 3.37 -7.97 7.22
N ALA A 348 2.99 -8.88 8.12
CA ALA A 348 2.27 -8.52 9.35
C ALA A 348 3.11 -7.58 10.25
N CYS A 349 4.42 -7.83 10.37
CA CYS A 349 5.32 -6.88 11.05
C CYS A 349 5.36 -5.52 10.36
N ALA A 350 5.45 -5.50 9.03
CA ALA A 350 5.50 -4.26 8.25
C ALA A 350 4.23 -3.40 8.39
N VAL A 351 3.06 -4.02 8.58
CA VAL A 351 1.79 -3.32 8.86
C VAL A 351 1.89 -2.45 10.11
N ALA A 352 2.65 -2.85 11.13
CA ALA A 352 2.87 -2.02 12.30
C ALA A 352 3.54 -0.68 11.94
N GLY A 353 4.57 -0.72 11.06
CA GLY A 353 5.20 0.49 10.56
C GLY A 353 4.24 1.35 9.74
N VAL A 354 3.55 0.74 8.77
CA VAL A 354 2.53 1.41 7.94
C VAL A 354 1.51 2.15 8.79
N SER A 355 1.06 1.51 9.87
CA SER A 355 0.04 2.06 10.77
C SER A 355 0.56 3.20 11.64
N MET A 356 1.80 3.09 12.13
CA MET A 356 2.37 4.10 13.03
C MET A 356 2.95 5.32 12.30
N GLY A 357 3.36 5.15 11.04
CA GLY A 357 4.03 6.20 10.27
C GLY A 357 3.29 7.53 10.22
N PRO A 358 2.02 7.58 9.79
CA PRO A 358 1.24 8.81 9.74
C PRO A 358 1.14 9.52 11.11
N PHE A 359 0.86 8.78 12.16
CA PHE A 359 0.73 9.32 13.52
C PHE A 359 2.04 9.93 14.04
N VAL A 360 3.17 9.24 13.84
CA VAL A 360 4.49 9.74 14.27
C VAL A 360 4.84 11.05 13.56
N LEU A 361 4.58 11.16 12.26
CA LEU A 361 4.82 12.39 11.52
C LEU A 361 3.84 13.51 11.93
N GLY A 362 2.58 13.18 12.21
CA GLY A 362 1.61 14.14 12.73
C GLY A 362 2.02 14.71 14.09
N LEU A 363 2.50 13.86 15.00
CA LEU A 363 3.05 14.33 16.29
C LEU A 363 4.27 15.22 16.09
N ALA A 364 5.18 14.87 15.20
CA ALA A 364 6.36 15.69 14.93
C ALA A 364 5.98 17.05 14.32
N TYR A 365 4.98 17.09 13.46
CA TYR A 365 4.43 18.33 12.90
C TYR A 365 3.80 19.22 14.00
N ASP A 366 2.90 18.67 14.81
CA ASP A 366 2.19 19.45 15.85
C ASP A 366 3.14 20.03 16.92
N ASN A 367 4.29 19.37 17.17
CA ASN A 367 5.30 19.86 18.11
C ASN A 367 6.30 20.84 17.50
N ALA A 368 6.37 20.94 16.16
CA ALA A 368 7.32 21.81 15.48
C ALA A 368 6.79 22.30 14.12
N ASN A 369 7.10 21.56 13.04
CA ASN A 369 6.73 21.88 11.66
C ASN A 369 7.01 20.70 10.71
N TYR A 370 6.65 20.84 9.42
CA TYR A 370 6.92 19.81 8.42
C TYR A 370 8.40 19.52 8.16
N SER A 371 9.29 20.50 8.31
CA SER A 371 10.74 20.25 8.16
C SER A 371 11.22 19.25 9.21
N VAL A 372 10.75 19.37 10.44
CA VAL A 372 11.05 18.41 11.53
C VAL A 372 10.34 17.07 11.25
N ALA A 373 9.06 17.06 10.89
CA ALA A 373 8.32 15.82 10.62
C ALA A 373 9.00 14.98 9.53
N TYR A 374 9.38 15.58 8.40
CA TYR A 374 10.08 14.88 7.32
C TYR A 374 11.53 14.51 7.68
N SER A 375 12.19 15.29 8.53
CA SER A 375 13.50 14.91 9.10
C SER A 375 13.39 13.67 10.00
N VAL A 376 12.30 13.55 10.77
CA VAL A 376 11.97 12.34 11.54
C VAL A 376 11.74 11.15 10.59
N ALA A 377 10.97 11.32 9.50
CA ALA A 377 10.78 10.27 8.51
C ALA A 377 12.11 9.82 7.86
N MET A 378 12.99 10.79 7.56
CA MET A 378 14.34 10.49 7.06
C MET A 378 15.15 9.72 8.11
N ALA A 379 15.13 10.13 9.36
CA ALA A 379 15.86 9.43 10.44
C ALA A 379 15.31 8.00 10.66
N VAL A 380 13.99 7.80 10.57
CA VAL A 380 13.36 6.47 10.58
C VAL A 380 13.83 5.63 9.38
N SER A 381 14.02 6.24 8.19
CA SER A 381 14.59 5.56 7.02
C SER A 381 16.06 5.19 7.22
N VAL A 382 16.83 5.99 7.98
CA VAL A 382 18.20 5.63 8.38
C VAL A 382 18.20 4.40 9.31
N LEU A 383 17.27 4.32 10.26
CA LEU A 383 17.11 3.11 11.07
C LEU A 383 16.77 1.90 10.19
N ALA A 384 15.87 2.05 9.21
CA ALA A 384 15.59 0.99 8.24
C ALA A 384 16.86 0.54 7.51
N LEU A 385 17.67 1.48 7.04
CA LEU A 385 18.95 1.20 6.38
C LEU A 385 19.91 0.41 7.28
N ILE A 386 20.05 0.83 8.54
CA ILE A 386 20.91 0.15 9.52
C ILE A 386 20.46 -1.31 9.68
N PHE A 387 19.17 -1.57 9.92
CA PHE A 387 18.68 -2.93 10.09
C PHE A 387 18.80 -3.77 8.81
N ILE A 388 18.55 -3.20 7.64
CA ILE A 388 18.73 -3.87 6.34
C ILE A 388 20.20 -4.22 6.08
N VAL A 389 21.12 -3.34 6.44
CA VAL A 389 22.55 -3.62 6.36
C VAL A 389 22.96 -4.70 7.37
N LEU A 390 22.43 -4.66 8.60
CA LEU A 390 22.67 -5.65 9.65
C LEU A 390 22.06 -7.04 9.34
N ALA A 391 21.06 -7.13 8.48
CA ALA A 391 20.51 -8.40 8.01
C ALA A 391 21.61 -9.26 7.33
N GLY A 392 22.56 -8.63 6.67
CA GLY A 392 23.73 -9.30 6.14
C GLY A 392 23.45 -10.06 4.85
N LYS A 393 24.18 -11.16 4.63
CA LYS A 393 23.97 -12.08 3.51
C LYS A 393 22.78 -13.01 3.78
N ARG A 394 22.23 -13.60 2.72
CA ARG A 394 21.18 -14.61 2.85
C ARG A 394 21.69 -15.77 3.72
N PRO A 395 20.83 -16.32 4.62
CA PRO A 395 21.22 -17.45 5.43
C PRO A 395 21.31 -18.72 4.58
N GLN A 396 22.24 -19.61 4.94
CA GLN A 396 22.31 -20.96 4.37
C GLN A 396 21.59 -21.96 5.28
N PRO A 397 20.97 -23.00 4.74
CA PRO A 397 20.37 -24.08 5.54
C PRO A 397 21.45 -24.77 6.40
N VAL A 398 21.09 -25.20 7.60
CA VAL A 398 22.01 -25.78 8.59
C VAL A 398 22.61 -27.11 8.13
N GLY A 399 22.23 -27.68 6.96
CA GLY A 399 22.69 -28.96 6.42
C GLY A 399 23.96 -28.90 5.58
N GLU A 400 24.48 -27.74 5.20
CA GLU A 400 25.71 -27.62 4.36
C GLU A 400 27.01 -27.42 5.14
N LEU A 401 27.02 -27.61 6.46
CA LEU A 401 28.23 -27.58 7.29
C LEU A 401 28.67 -28.98 7.70
N VAL A 402 28.83 -29.87 6.71
CA VAL A 402 29.61 -31.14 6.89
C VAL A 402 30.57 -31.30 5.72
#